data_d80a4027cc2f3a80d79ea413989c2f68
#
_entry.id   d80a4027cc2f3a80d79ea413989c2f68
#
_cell.length_a   1.000
_cell.length_b   1.000
_cell.length_c   1.000
_cell.angle_alpha   90.00
_cell.angle_beta   90.00
_cell.angle_gamma   90.00
#
_symmetry.space_group_name_H-M   'P 1'
#
loop_
_entity.id
_entity.type
_entity.pdbx_description
1 polymer ?
#
loop_
_entity_poly.entity_id
_entity_poly.type
_entity_poly.pdbx_seq_one_letter_code
_entity_poly.pdbx_strand_id
1 'polypeptide(L)'
;LYAAAYHSLIPAKEINRLRLLPYEIDSYYNSGVLLMNLALQREMVDEREIFDFVERNRAKLIMPDQDIINALYARRIKTLDEKLFNYDVRYYRYYRLATNGECDMDFVIGRTSILHFCGKRKPWNKGYIGQFLALYKHYERLAEGGAR
;
A
#
# COMPACT_ATOMS: atom_id res chain seq x y z
N LEU A 1 -8.83 12.26 -5.92
CA LEU A 1 -9.60 11.01 -5.97
C LEU A 1 -9.23 10.07 -4.84
N TYR A 2 -7.93 9.91 -4.61
CA TYR A 2 -7.38 8.97 -3.64
C TYR A 2 -6.42 9.66 -2.68
N ALA A 3 -6.18 9.06 -1.51
CA ALA A 3 -4.96 9.27 -0.75
C ALA A 3 -4.35 7.90 -0.45
N ALA A 4 -3.05 7.77 -0.68
CA ALA A 4 -2.30 6.54 -0.58
C ALA A 4 -0.83 6.79 -0.21
N ALA A 5 -0.17 5.78 0.31
CA ALA A 5 1.26 5.80 0.55
C ALA A 5 2.02 5.06 -0.56
N TYR A 6 3.26 5.45 -0.78
CA TYR A 6 4.21 4.73 -1.61
C TYR A 6 5.49 4.46 -0.83
N HIS A 7 6.20 3.41 -1.19
CA HIS A 7 7.48 3.08 -0.56
C HIS A 7 8.58 3.98 -1.11
N SER A 8 8.82 5.09 -0.42
CA SER A 8 9.75 6.13 -0.84
C SER A 8 11.21 5.67 -0.91
N LEU A 9 11.52 4.63 -0.16
CA LEU A 9 12.87 4.12 0.03
C LEU A 9 13.22 2.95 -0.91
N ILE A 10 12.31 2.49 -1.76
CA ILE A 10 12.52 1.35 -2.65
C ILE A 10 12.61 1.84 -4.10
N PRO A 11 13.62 1.44 -4.87
CA PRO A 11 13.79 1.87 -6.27
C PRO A 11 12.76 1.26 -7.26
N ALA A 12 11.62 0.79 -6.75
CA ALA A 12 10.53 0.26 -7.56
C ALA A 12 9.89 1.30 -8.48
N LYS A 13 10.03 2.59 -8.17
CA LYS A 13 9.50 3.70 -8.94
C LYS A 13 10.00 3.69 -10.39
N GLU A 14 11.31 3.62 -10.58
CA GLU A 14 11.91 3.72 -11.92
C GLU A 14 11.52 2.55 -12.82
N ILE A 15 11.47 1.34 -12.27
CA ILE A 15 11.06 0.13 -13.00
C ILE A 15 9.60 0.25 -13.44
N ASN A 16 8.72 0.68 -12.54
CA ASN A 16 7.29 0.82 -12.84
C ASN A 16 7.02 1.96 -13.80
N ARG A 17 7.76 3.08 -13.71
CA ARG A 17 7.70 4.18 -14.65
C ARG A 17 8.02 3.73 -16.08
N LEU A 18 9.11 2.98 -16.28
CA LEU A 18 9.49 2.46 -17.60
C LEU A 18 8.45 1.44 -18.12
N ARG A 19 7.94 0.57 -17.25
CA ARG A 19 6.98 -0.47 -17.61
C ARG A 19 5.64 0.11 -18.07
N LEU A 20 5.19 1.18 -17.43
CA LEU A 20 3.88 1.80 -17.67
C LEU A 20 3.94 3.01 -18.64
N LEU A 21 5.01 3.17 -19.40
CA LEU A 21 5.04 4.18 -20.46
C LEU A 21 3.88 3.96 -21.45
N PRO A 22 3.26 5.05 -21.96
CA PRO A 22 3.62 6.47 -21.85
C PRO A 22 3.02 7.21 -20.63
N TYR A 23 2.46 6.50 -19.64
CA TYR A 23 1.84 7.14 -18.47
C TYR A 23 2.90 7.79 -17.58
N GLU A 24 2.64 9.04 -17.18
CA GLU A 24 3.55 9.80 -16.31
C GLU A 24 3.31 9.42 -14.85
N ILE A 25 4.25 8.68 -14.27
CA ILE A 25 4.20 8.21 -12.89
C ILE A 25 5.32 8.88 -12.09
N ASP A 26 4.98 9.83 -11.23
CA ASP A 26 5.93 10.50 -10.34
C ASP A 26 6.25 9.69 -9.09
N SER A 27 5.28 8.93 -8.60
CA SER A 27 5.39 8.02 -7.47
C SER A 27 4.54 6.80 -7.75
N TYR A 28 4.94 5.62 -7.22
CA TYR A 28 4.20 4.39 -7.41
C TYR A 28 3.51 3.98 -6.11
N TYR A 29 2.26 4.41 -5.97
CA TYR A 29 1.45 4.24 -4.77
C TYR A 29 0.97 2.80 -4.59
N ASN A 30 0.94 2.35 -3.34
CA ASN A 30 0.41 1.05 -2.98
C ASN A 30 -1.13 1.09 -2.92
N SER A 31 -1.79 0.12 -3.56
CA SER A 31 -3.26 0.01 -3.61
C SER A 31 -3.88 -0.72 -2.42
N GLY A 32 -3.05 -1.36 -1.56
CA GLY A 32 -3.57 -2.14 -0.45
C GLY A 32 -4.20 -1.33 0.68
N VAL A 33 -3.86 -0.02 0.77
CA VAL A 33 -4.49 0.94 1.68
C VAL A 33 -4.81 2.20 0.90
N LEU A 34 -6.10 2.47 0.71
CA LEU A 34 -6.61 3.61 -0.04
C LEU A 34 -7.67 4.36 0.77
N LEU A 35 -7.50 5.66 0.91
CA LEU A 35 -8.58 6.54 1.29
C LEU A 35 -9.20 7.10 0.00
N MET A 36 -10.49 6.90 -0.18
CA MET A 36 -11.21 7.21 -1.42
C MET A 36 -12.26 8.31 -1.21
N ASN A 37 -12.26 9.32 -2.08
CA ASN A 37 -13.36 10.26 -2.17
C ASN A 37 -14.44 9.69 -3.10
N LEU A 38 -15.42 9.01 -2.53
CA LEU A 38 -16.46 8.30 -3.30
C LEU A 38 -17.34 9.24 -4.13
N ALA A 39 -17.55 10.48 -3.70
CA ALA A 39 -18.30 11.46 -4.48
C ALA A 39 -17.56 11.82 -5.78
N LEU A 40 -16.27 12.17 -5.66
CA LEU A 40 -15.43 12.45 -6.83
C LEU A 40 -15.24 11.23 -7.72
N GLN A 41 -15.20 10.01 -7.14
CA GLN A 41 -15.07 8.80 -7.96
C GLN A 41 -16.29 8.59 -8.86
N ARG A 42 -17.50 8.76 -8.34
CA ARG A 42 -18.74 8.65 -9.14
C ARG A 42 -18.81 9.66 -10.28
N GLU A 43 -18.18 10.81 -10.10
CA GLU A 43 -18.16 11.88 -11.09
C GLU A 43 -17.04 11.71 -12.13
N MET A 44 -15.88 11.20 -11.72
CA MET A 44 -14.63 11.32 -12.48
C MET A 44 -14.07 10.00 -12.99
N VAL A 45 -14.52 8.85 -12.48
CA VAL A 45 -14.03 7.55 -12.89
C VAL A 45 -14.91 7.00 -14.01
N ASP A 46 -14.32 6.80 -15.18
CA ASP A 46 -14.96 6.13 -16.30
C ASP A 46 -14.50 4.67 -16.36
N GLU A 47 -15.43 3.74 -16.18
CA GLU A 47 -15.14 2.30 -16.26
C GLU A 47 -14.62 1.89 -17.64
N ARG A 48 -15.05 2.56 -18.71
CA ARG A 48 -14.57 2.28 -20.08
C ARG A 48 -13.09 2.62 -20.21
N GLU A 49 -12.66 3.74 -19.65
CA GLU A 49 -11.23 4.12 -19.63
C GLU A 49 -10.38 3.05 -18.93
N ILE A 50 -10.88 2.50 -17.80
CA ILE A 50 -10.21 1.44 -17.06
C ILE A 50 -10.12 0.16 -17.89
N PHE A 51 -11.22 -0.29 -18.51
CA PHE A 51 -11.21 -1.50 -19.33
C PHE A 51 -10.32 -1.36 -20.56
N ASP A 52 -10.38 -0.22 -21.24
CA ASP A 52 -9.52 0.08 -22.39
C ASP A 52 -8.03 0.10 -22.00
N PHE A 53 -7.71 0.63 -20.83
CA PHE A 53 -6.35 0.61 -20.30
C PHE A 53 -5.89 -0.82 -20.05
N VAL A 54 -6.70 -1.64 -19.39
CA VAL A 54 -6.38 -3.05 -19.09
C VAL A 54 -6.17 -3.83 -20.37
N GLU A 55 -7.05 -3.68 -21.35
CA GLU A 55 -6.93 -4.39 -22.63
C GLU A 55 -5.64 -4.04 -23.36
N ARG A 56 -5.32 -2.74 -23.49
CA ARG A 56 -4.10 -2.27 -24.17
C ARG A 56 -2.82 -2.62 -23.44
N ASN A 57 -2.85 -2.78 -22.12
CA ASN A 57 -1.64 -2.98 -21.31
C ASN A 57 -1.55 -4.34 -20.64
N ARG A 58 -2.44 -5.28 -20.95
CA ARG A 58 -2.57 -6.59 -20.27
C ARG A 58 -1.24 -7.32 -20.06
N ALA A 59 -0.36 -7.32 -21.06
CA ALA A 59 0.95 -7.96 -20.99
C ALA A 59 1.96 -7.24 -20.07
N LYS A 60 1.70 -5.98 -19.72
CA LYS A 60 2.56 -5.15 -18.87
C LYS A 60 2.11 -5.12 -17.41
N LEU A 61 0.87 -5.53 -17.11
CA LEU A 61 0.32 -5.46 -15.77
C LEU A 61 0.92 -6.55 -14.87
N ILE A 62 1.54 -6.14 -13.77
CA ILE A 62 2.12 -7.04 -12.74
C ILE A 62 1.24 -7.02 -11.48
N MET A 63 0.79 -5.85 -11.08
CA MET A 63 -0.16 -5.61 -9.99
C MET A 63 -1.32 -4.80 -10.56
N PRO A 64 -2.32 -5.45 -11.18
CA PRO A 64 -3.29 -4.80 -12.06
C PRO A 64 -4.04 -3.63 -11.42
N ASP A 65 -4.57 -3.78 -10.21
CA ASP A 65 -5.25 -2.73 -9.45
C ASP A 65 -4.33 -1.55 -9.14
N GLN A 66 -3.12 -1.83 -8.69
CA GLN A 66 -2.11 -0.82 -8.38
C GLN A 66 -1.61 -0.13 -9.65
N ASP A 67 -1.39 -0.88 -10.73
CA ASP A 67 -0.97 -0.34 -12.02
C ASP A 67 -2.02 0.62 -12.61
N ILE A 68 -3.30 0.26 -12.56
CA ILE A 68 -4.41 1.09 -13.02
C ILE A 68 -4.45 2.42 -12.26
N ILE A 69 -4.43 2.38 -10.93
CA ILE A 69 -4.50 3.58 -10.10
C ILE A 69 -3.31 4.50 -10.38
N ASN A 70 -2.12 3.96 -10.50
CA ASN A 70 -0.91 4.74 -10.73
C ASN A 70 -0.80 5.27 -12.17
N ALA A 71 -1.31 4.56 -13.17
CA ALA A 71 -1.27 5.01 -14.55
C ALA A 71 -2.34 6.08 -14.84
N LEU A 72 -3.59 5.81 -14.45
CA LEU A 72 -4.72 6.67 -14.83
C LEU A 72 -4.92 7.85 -13.87
N TYR A 73 -4.56 7.68 -12.59
CA TYR A 73 -4.91 8.65 -11.54
C TYR A 73 -3.71 9.20 -10.76
N ALA A 74 -2.46 9.02 -11.22
CA ALA A 74 -1.24 9.44 -10.51
C ALA A 74 -1.33 10.87 -9.97
N ARG A 75 -1.76 11.82 -10.81
CA ARG A 75 -1.88 13.25 -10.45
C ARG A 75 -3.07 13.58 -9.54
N ARG A 76 -3.89 12.60 -9.19
CA ARG A 76 -5.08 12.71 -8.34
C ARG A 76 -4.98 11.91 -7.05
N ILE A 77 -3.75 11.52 -6.69
CA ILE A 77 -3.44 10.80 -5.45
C ILE A 77 -2.72 11.76 -4.50
N LYS A 78 -3.30 11.97 -3.33
CA LYS A 78 -2.64 12.68 -2.22
C LYS A 78 -1.73 11.71 -1.50
N THR A 79 -0.47 12.08 -1.30
CA THR A 79 0.50 11.25 -0.58
C THR A 79 0.17 11.19 0.91
N LEU A 80 0.16 9.99 1.47
CA LEU A 80 0.12 9.71 2.90
C LEU A 80 1.51 9.23 3.37
N ASP A 81 1.83 9.49 4.63
CA ASP A 81 3.05 8.92 5.24
C ASP A 81 2.91 7.40 5.36
N GLU A 82 3.79 6.67 4.68
CA GLU A 82 3.78 5.21 4.68
C GLU A 82 4.00 4.60 6.06
N LYS A 83 4.80 5.25 6.91
CA LYS A 83 5.10 4.76 8.26
C LYS A 83 3.90 4.86 9.20
N LEU A 84 2.98 5.78 8.93
CA LEU A 84 1.78 5.99 9.72
C LEU A 84 0.57 5.23 9.17
N PHE A 85 0.34 5.27 7.87
CA PHE A 85 -0.92 4.84 7.26
C PHE A 85 -0.82 3.64 6.32
N ASN A 86 0.37 3.07 6.11
CA ASN A 86 0.58 1.88 5.29
C ASN A 86 1.93 1.22 5.61
N TYR A 87 2.18 0.99 6.89
CA TYR A 87 3.45 0.43 7.35
C TYR A 87 3.60 -1.01 6.87
N ASP A 88 4.48 -1.26 5.91
CA ASP A 88 4.74 -2.61 5.43
C ASP A 88 5.66 -3.38 6.39
N VAL A 89 5.12 -4.40 7.02
CA VAL A 89 5.82 -5.21 8.03
C VAL A 89 7.12 -5.86 7.52
N ARG A 90 7.24 -6.05 6.20
CA ARG A 90 8.42 -6.66 5.56
C ARG A 90 9.64 -5.76 5.65
N TYR A 91 9.42 -4.45 5.71
CA TYR A 91 10.46 -3.43 5.64
C TYR A 91 10.87 -2.84 7.00
N TYR A 92 10.47 -3.45 8.12
CA TYR A 92 10.81 -2.97 9.47
C TYR A 92 12.30 -2.66 9.66
N ARG A 93 13.17 -3.60 9.30
CA ARG A 93 14.63 -3.41 9.45
C ARG A 93 15.14 -2.26 8.58
N TYR A 94 14.55 -2.10 7.43
CA TYR A 94 14.88 -1.04 6.49
C TYR A 94 14.41 0.32 7.00
N TYR A 95 13.17 0.45 7.50
CA TYR A 95 12.70 1.68 8.13
C TYR A 95 13.57 2.07 9.32
N ARG A 96 13.92 1.14 10.19
CA ARG A 96 14.84 1.42 11.30
C ARG A 96 16.18 1.97 10.83
N LEU A 97 16.79 1.32 9.83
CA LEU A 97 18.08 1.76 9.30
C LEU A 97 17.99 3.16 8.68
N ALA A 98 16.98 3.39 7.86
CA ALA A 98 16.80 4.64 7.14
C ALA A 98 16.45 5.84 8.04
N THR A 99 15.97 5.58 9.26
CA THR A 99 15.62 6.61 10.26
C THR A 99 16.58 6.64 11.45
N ASN A 100 17.78 6.08 11.32
CA ASN A 100 18.77 5.99 12.41
C ASN A 100 18.21 5.37 13.71
N GLY A 101 17.26 4.43 13.58
CA GLY A 101 16.66 3.72 14.71
C GLY A 101 15.34 4.31 15.23
N GLU A 102 14.93 5.49 14.77
CA GLU A 102 13.69 6.15 15.25
C GLU A 102 12.42 5.36 14.94
N CYS A 103 12.38 4.67 13.80
CA CYS A 103 11.22 3.86 13.39
C CYS A 103 11.33 2.43 13.96
N ASP A 104 11.40 2.32 15.28
CA ASP A 104 11.48 1.08 16.04
C ASP A 104 10.09 0.48 16.38
N MET A 105 10.03 -0.49 17.29
CA MET A 105 8.79 -1.13 17.70
C MET A 105 7.88 -0.17 18.49
N ASP A 106 8.47 0.72 19.31
CA ASP A 106 7.72 1.70 20.10
C ASP A 106 7.08 2.74 19.18
N PHE A 107 7.79 3.15 18.12
CA PHE A 107 7.21 3.97 17.06
C PHE A 107 6.00 3.28 16.42
N VAL A 108 6.14 2.01 16.04
CA VAL A 108 5.05 1.27 15.39
C VAL A 108 3.84 1.14 16.30
N ILE A 109 4.05 0.76 17.57
CA ILE A 109 2.97 0.61 18.55
C ILE A 109 2.30 1.95 18.87
N GLY A 110 3.08 3.02 19.02
CA GLY A 110 2.59 4.31 19.49
C GLY A 110 2.08 5.26 18.39
N ARG A 111 2.50 5.05 17.13
CA ARG A 111 2.24 6.01 16.05
C ARG A 111 1.64 5.43 14.78
N THR A 112 1.92 4.17 14.44
CA THR A 112 1.39 3.57 13.21
C THR A 112 -0.09 3.25 13.36
N SER A 113 -0.92 3.84 12.52
CA SER A 113 -2.37 3.60 12.50
C SER A 113 -2.73 2.36 11.70
N ILE A 114 -2.01 2.07 10.62
CA ILE A 114 -2.28 0.92 9.76
C ILE A 114 -1.00 0.12 9.54
N LEU A 115 -0.97 -1.08 10.13
CA LEU A 115 0.08 -2.06 9.95
C LEU A 115 -0.32 -3.03 8.82
N HIS A 116 0.37 -2.96 7.70
CA HIS A 116 0.00 -3.67 6.49
C HIS A 116 0.86 -4.94 6.30
N PHE A 117 0.20 -6.09 6.34
CA PHE A 117 0.83 -7.37 6.06
C PHE A 117 0.78 -7.67 4.55
N CYS A 118 1.66 -7.01 3.78
CA CYS A 118 1.75 -7.17 2.33
C CYS A 118 2.22 -8.56 1.91
N GLY A 119 1.85 -8.97 0.69
CA GLY A 119 2.31 -10.21 0.06
C GLY A 119 1.59 -11.47 0.54
N LYS A 120 2.16 -12.63 0.18
CA LYS A 120 1.52 -13.94 0.35
C LYS A 120 1.54 -14.46 1.80
N ARG A 121 2.57 -14.09 2.57
CA ARG A 121 2.71 -14.54 3.97
C ARG A 121 1.85 -13.68 4.88
N LYS A 122 0.83 -14.26 5.45
CA LYS A 122 -0.17 -13.55 6.27
C LYS A 122 -0.11 -14.03 7.72
N PRO A 123 -0.34 -13.14 8.72
CA PRO A 123 -0.22 -13.50 10.15
C PRO A 123 -1.26 -14.49 10.64
N TRP A 124 -2.35 -14.67 9.92
CA TRP A 124 -3.37 -15.69 10.19
C TRP A 124 -3.05 -17.06 9.59
N ASN A 125 -2.01 -17.17 8.75
CA ASN A 125 -1.62 -18.45 8.18
C ASN A 125 -0.79 -19.26 9.17
N LYS A 126 -1.02 -20.57 9.22
CA LYS A 126 -0.24 -21.51 10.04
C LYS A 126 1.26 -21.42 9.67
N GLY A 127 2.11 -21.30 10.68
CA GLY A 127 3.56 -21.23 10.50
C GLY A 127 4.10 -19.83 10.13
N TYR A 128 3.29 -18.78 10.23
CA TYR A 128 3.82 -17.43 10.13
C TYR A 128 4.73 -17.09 11.32
N ILE A 129 5.95 -16.61 11.03
CA ILE A 129 7.00 -16.28 12.01
C ILE A 129 7.46 -14.82 11.89
N GLY A 130 6.60 -13.93 11.40
CA GLY A 130 6.93 -12.51 11.23
C GLY A 130 7.03 -11.78 12.57
N GLN A 131 7.86 -10.74 12.60
CA GLN A 131 8.16 -9.94 13.79
C GLN A 131 6.94 -9.32 14.47
N PHE A 132 5.89 -9.02 13.68
CA PHE A 132 4.64 -8.41 14.17
C PHE A 132 3.54 -9.44 14.50
N LEU A 133 3.88 -10.74 14.60
CA LEU A 133 2.88 -11.77 14.91
C LEU A 133 2.21 -11.56 16.25
N ALA A 134 2.99 -11.21 17.29
CA ALA A 134 2.45 -10.98 18.62
C ALA A 134 1.46 -9.80 18.64
N LEU A 135 1.79 -8.72 17.93
CA LEU A 135 0.92 -7.56 17.81
C LEU A 135 -0.37 -7.91 17.06
N TYR A 136 -0.26 -8.64 15.94
CA TYR A 136 -1.43 -9.14 15.22
C TYR A 136 -2.34 -9.99 16.11
N LYS A 137 -1.77 -10.97 16.83
CA LYS A 137 -2.52 -11.85 17.74
C LYS A 137 -3.16 -11.11 18.92
N HIS A 138 -2.56 -10.03 19.38
CA HIS A 138 -3.16 -9.16 20.39
C HIS A 138 -4.47 -8.53 19.87
N TYR A 139 -4.45 -7.90 18.70
CA TYR A 139 -5.64 -7.29 18.10
C TYR A 139 -6.69 -8.32 17.65
N GLU A 140 -6.27 -9.49 17.16
CA GLU A 140 -7.18 -10.59 16.83
C GLU A 140 -8.00 -10.99 18.08
N ARG A 141 -7.35 -11.18 19.24
CA ARG A 141 -8.04 -11.49 20.50
C ARG A 141 -8.97 -10.36 20.97
N LEU A 142 -8.57 -9.11 20.83
CA LEU A 142 -9.44 -7.98 21.17
C LEU A 142 -10.70 -7.96 20.30
N ALA A 143 -10.57 -8.22 19.00
CA ALA A 143 -11.69 -8.29 18.07
C ALA A 143 -12.64 -9.46 18.40
N GLU A 144 -12.11 -10.63 18.74
CA GLU A 144 -12.89 -11.81 19.15
C GLU A 144 -13.56 -11.63 20.52
N GLY A 145 -12.88 -10.98 21.47
CA GLY A 145 -13.40 -10.72 22.83
C GLY A 145 -14.44 -9.60 22.90
N GLY A 146 -14.44 -8.67 21.96
CA GLY A 146 -15.44 -7.60 21.84
C GLY A 146 -16.77 -8.03 21.21
N ALA A 147 -16.86 -9.28 20.75
CA ALA A 147 -18.07 -9.87 20.17
C ALA A 147 -18.95 -10.64 21.21
N ARG A 148 -18.68 -10.46 22.52
CA ARG A 148 -19.49 -11.06 23.60
C ARG A 148 -20.36 -10.04 24.28
#